data_77ef627ddec83a277f0c7feb47a78c20
#
_entry.id   77ef627ddec83a277f0c7feb47a78c20
#
_cell.length_a   1.000
_cell.length_b   1.000
_cell.length_c   1.000
_cell.angle_alpha   90.00
_cell.angle_beta   90.00
_cell.angle_gamma   90.00
#
_symmetry.space_group_name_H-M   'P 1'
#
loop_
_entity.id
_entity.type
_entity.pdbx_description
1 polymer ?
#
loop_
_entity_poly.entity_id
_entity_poly.type
_entity_poly.pdbx_seq_one_letter_code
_entity_poly.pdbx_strand_id
1 'polypeptide(L)'
;MSRRVLLILPCCAVASACGPNIEAETIANRVVMLTNAENEPLTIHKIVVNDRPGRSECVDTPAAQLGPGRTYTKTFFYCDDVQAVDVETDRGTVTIDPN
;
A
#
# COMPACT_ATOMS: atom_id res chain seq x y z
N MET A 1 2.98 -16.53 8.14
CA MET A 1 2.98 -15.39 7.25
C MET A 1 1.70 -14.60 7.41
N SER A 2 1.85 -13.32 7.60
CA SER A 2 0.72 -12.48 7.87
C SER A 2 0.22 -11.83 6.58
N ARG A 3 -1.06 -11.92 6.36
CA ARG A 3 -1.67 -11.32 5.20
C ARG A 3 -2.93 -10.59 5.64
N ARG A 4 -2.99 -9.33 5.28
CA ARG A 4 -4.10 -8.50 5.70
C ARG A 4 -4.63 -7.72 4.54
N VAL A 5 -5.93 -7.62 4.50
CA VAL A 5 -6.62 -6.70 3.60
C VAL A 5 -7.33 -5.72 4.49
N LEU A 6 -6.95 -4.48 4.40
CA LEU A 6 -7.64 -3.47 5.15
C LEU A 6 -8.89 -3.07 4.39
N LEU A 7 -10.01 -3.39 4.98
CA LEU A 7 -11.29 -3.10 4.37
C LEU A 7 -11.77 -1.77 4.89
N ILE A 8 -11.77 -0.80 4.03
CA ILE A 8 -12.16 0.55 4.40
C ILE A 8 -13.58 0.79 3.92
N LEU A 9 -14.39 -0.21 4.10
CA LEU A 9 -15.74 -0.20 3.56
C LEU A 9 -16.59 0.95 4.05
N PRO A 10 -16.54 1.27 5.35
CA PRO A 10 -17.39 2.35 5.83
C PRO A 10 -17.13 3.68 5.17
N CYS A 11 -15.90 3.93 4.77
CA CYS A 11 -15.59 5.23 4.18
C CYS A 11 -16.16 5.37 2.78
N CYS A 12 -16.54 4.29 2.15
CA CYS A 12 -17.09 4.36 0.81
C CYS A 12 -18.47 4.97 0.77
N ALA A 13 -19.08 5.18 1.91
CA ALA A 13 -20.33 5.92 1.97
C ALA A 13 -20.09 7.40 1.68
N VAL A 14 -18.87 7.86 1.88
CA VAL A 14 -18.45 9.21 1.54
C VAL A 14 -17.40 9.04 0.46
N ALA A 15 -17.80 9.18 -0.77
CA ALA A 15 -17.00 8.75 -1.91
C ALA A 15 -15.58 9.28 -1.92
N SER A 16 -15.40 10.54 -1.55
CA SER A 16 -14.08 11.17 -1.61
C SER A 16 -13.10 10.64 -0.58
N ALA A 17 -13.59 9.93 0.42
CA ALA A 17 -12.74 9.45 1.51
C ALA A 17 -12.25 8.03 1.28
N CYS A 18 -12.73 7.37 0.24
CA CYS A 18 -12.44 5.97 0.04
C CYS A 18 -11.32 5.80 -0.96
N GLY A 19 -10.23 5.15 -0.55
CA GLY A 19 -9.14 4.81 -1.43
C GLY A 19 -9.43 3.55 -2.22
N PRO A 20 -8.51 3.17 -3.10
CA PRO A 20 -8.66 1.95 -3.88
C PRO A 20 -8.51 0.71 -3.00
N ASN A 21 -8.99 -0.41 -3.53
CA ASN A 21 -8.90 -1.69 -2.84
C ASN A 21 -7.54 -2.32 -3.16
N ILE A 22 -6.64 -2.30 -2.19
CA ILE A 22 -5.29 -2.83 -2.32
C ILE A 22 -5.05 -3.80 -1.18
N GLU A 23 -4.54 -4.98 -1.52
CA GLU A 23 -4.13 -5.97 -0.54
C GLU A 23 -2.65 -5.80 -0.27
N ALA A 24 -2.28 -5.89 0.99
CA ALA A 24 -0.87 -5.79 1.38
C ALA A 24 -0.47 -6.99 2.19
N GLU A 25 0.76 -7.43 1.96
CA GLU A 25 1.34 -8.56 2.67
C GLU A 25 2.80 -8.23 2.96
N THR A 26 3.31 -8.66 4.11
CA THR A 26 4.74 -8.50 4.42
C THR A 26 5.40 -9.85 4.55
N ILE A 27 6.68 -9.88 4.18
CA ILE A 27 7.53 -11.05 4.36
C ILE A 27 8.71 -10.60 5.20
N ALA A 28 8.95 -11.31 6.31
CA ALA A 28 10.05 -11.01 7.24
C ALA A 28 10.02 -9.56 7.73
N ASN A 29 8.83 -8.96 7.79
CA ASN A 29 8.61 -7.59 8.26
C ASN A 29 9.38 -6.53 7.47
N ARG A 30 9.87 -6.86 6.30
CA ARG A 30 10.69 -5.94 5.51
C ARG A 30 10.25 -5.84 4.07
N VAL A 31 9.71 -6.88 3.51
CA VAL A 31 9.24 -6.89 2.14
C VAL A 31 7.76 -6.58 2.12
N VAL A 32 7.39 -5.57 1.37
CA VAL A 32 5.98 -5.18 1.23
C VAL A 32 5.53 -5.62 -0.16
N MET A 33 4.44 -6.37 -0.22
CA MET A 33 3.82 -6.81 -1.47
C MET A 33 2.45 -6.19 -1.54
N LEU A 34 2.21 -5.40 -2.58
CA LEU A 34 0.93 -4.71 -2.78
C LEU A 34 0.27 -5.27 -4.03
N THR A 35 -0.97 -5.72 -3.88
CA THR A 35 -1.73 -6.28 -4.99
C THR A 35 -2.93 -5.39 -5.28
N ASN A 36 -3.10 -5.06 -6.56
CA ASN A 36 -4.27 -4.31 -7.00
C ASN A 36 -5.48 -5.25 -7.01
N ALA A 37 -6.39 -5.04 -6.08
CA ALA A 37 -7.61 -5.84 -5.99
C ALA A 37 -8.81 -5.15 -6.67
N GLU A 38 -8.54 -4.10 -7.44
CA GLU A 38 -9.55 -3.43 -8.23
C GLU A 38 -9.74 -4.13 -9.56
N ASN A 39 -10.83 -3.81 -10.25
CA ASN A 39 -11.08 -4.33 -11.58
C ASN A 39 -10.44 -3.50 -12.69
N GLU A 40 -9.76 -2.44 -12.33
CA GLU A 40 -9.15 -1.50 -13.26
C GLU A 40 -7.70 -1.25 -12.86
N PRO A 41 -6.86 -0.83 -13.81
CA PRO A 41 -5.48 -0.49 -13.48
C PRO A 41 -5.41 0.71 -12.55
N LEU A 42 -4.37 0.75 -11.75
CA LEU A 42 -4.06 1.94 -10.96
C LEU A 42 -2.55 2.16 -10.99
N THR A 43 -2.14 3.37 -10.65
CA THR A 43 -0.73 3.74 -10.59
C THR A 43 -0.38 4.06 -9.15
N ILE A 44 0.65 3.39 -8.63
CA ILE A 44 1.16 3.67 -7.31
C ILE A 44 2.19 4.77 -7.42
N HIS A 45 1.90 5.93 -6.84
CA HIS A 45 2.80 7.08 -6.88
C HIS A 45 3.78 7.08 -5.73
N LYS A 46 3.35 6.65 -4.55
CA LYS A 46 4.17 6.76 -3.36
C LYS A 46 3.75 5.73 -2.33
N ILE A 47 4.75 5.16 -1.66
CA ILE A 47 4.54 4.24 -0.56
C ILE A 47 5.29 4.81 0.64
N VAL A 48 4.61 4.96 1.77
CA VAL A 48 5.22 5.42 3.01
C VAL A 48 5.00 4.34 4.06
N VAL A 49 6.09 3.86 4.64
CA VAL A 49 6.03 2.80 5.65
C VAL A 49 6.11 3.44 7.03
N ASN A 50 5.26 2.96 7.94
CA ASN A 50 5.26 3.36 9.35
C ASN A 50 5.03 4.86 9.56
N ASP A 51 4.30 5.49 8.63
CA ASP A 51 3.95 6.91 8.74
C ASP A 51 5.19 7.79 8.92
N ARG A 52 6.24 7.49 8.15
CA ARG A 52 7.50 8.23 8.24
C ARG A 52 7.86 8.85 6.89
N PRO A 53 7.11 9.84 6.43
CA PRO A 53 7.34 10.43 5.11
C PRO A 53 8.65 11.22 5.03
N GLY A 54 9.21 11.62 6.16
CA GLY A 54 10.47 12.36 6.18
C GLY A 54 11.70 11.48 6.17
N ARG A 55 11.56 10.16 6.20
CA ARG A 55 12.69 9.21 6.18
C ARG A 55 12.72 8.52 4.84
N SER A 56 13.75 8.81 4.07
CA SER A 56 13.85 8.28 2.72
C SER A 56 13.90 6.75 2.68
N GLU A 57 14.44 6.12 3.72
CA GLU A 57 14.50 4.66 3.79
C GLU A 57 13.12 4.03 4.02
N CYS A 58 12.11 4.83 4.35
CA CYS A 58 10.74 4.36 4.56
C CYS A 58 9.80 4.83 3.46
N VAL A 59 10.32 5.39 2.39
CA VAL A 59 9.52 5.95 1.31
C VAL A 59 9.98 5.37 -0.03
N ASP A 60 9.03 5.04 -0.88
CA ASP A 60 9.30 4.63 -2.24
C ASP A 60 8.35 5.39 -3.17
N THR A 61 8.87 5.80 -4.31
CA THR A 61 8.08 6.51 -5.32
C THR A 61 8.19 5.76 -6.64
N PRO A 62 7.53 4.60 -6.75
CA PRO A 62 7.78 3.68 -7.86
C PRO A 62 7.18 4.11 -9.19
N ALA A 63 6.16 4.96 -9.18
CA ALA A 63 5.40 5.28 -10.39
C ALA A 63 4.98 3.99 -11.11
N ALA A 64 4.55 3.00 -10.37
CA ALA A 64 4.26 1.66 -10.90
C ALA A 64 2.81 1.55 -11.29
N GLN A 65 2.58 1.18 -12.54
CA GLN A 65 1.23 0.92 -13.02
C GLN A 65 0.91 -0.56 -12.83
N LEU A 66 -0.16 -0.83 -12.09
CA LEU A 66 -0.59 -2.19 -11.80
C LEU A 66 -1.95 -2.46 -12.41
N GLY A 67 -2.02 -3.45 -13.30
CA GLY A 67 -3.29 -3.96 -13.76
C GLY A 67 -4.00 -4.75 -12.67
N PRO A 68 -5.25 -5.15 -12.90
CA PRO A 68 -5.99 -5.94 -11.92
C PRO A 68 -5.27 -7.23 -11.56
N GLY A 69 -5.17 -7.51 -10.27
CA GLY A 69 -4.51 -8.72 -9.78
C GLY A 69 -3.00 -8.68 -9.78
N ARG A 70 -2.40 -7.60 -10.26
CA ARG A 70 -0.95 -7.51 -10.31
C ARG A 70 -0.38 -7.04 -9.00
N THR A 71 0.89 -7.41 -8.75
CA THR A 71 1.57 -7.16 -7.49
C THR A 71 2.82 -6.31 -7.70
N TYR A 72 3.03 -5.36 -6.82
CA TYR A 72 4.27 -4.60 -6.73
C TYR A 72 4.96 -4.98 -5.42
N THR A 73 6.26 -5.25 -5.48
CA THR A 73 7.02 -5.69 -4.32
C THR A 73 8.20 -4.76 -4.09
N LYS A 74 8.39 -4.35 -2.84
CA LYS A 74 9.51 -3.50 -2.46
C LYS A 74 10.04 -3.95 -1.12
N THR A 75 11.38 -4.02 -0.99
CA THR A 75 12.04 -4.32 0.27
C THR A 75 12.51 -3.04 0.93
N PHE A 76 12.15 -2.87 2.19
CA PHE A 76 12.55 -1.71 2.98
C PHE A 76 13.59 -2.16 4.01
N PHE A 77 14.84 -2.26 3.56
CA PHE A 77 15.90 -2.83 4.39
C PHE A 77 16.20 -2.00 5.63
N TYR A 78 16.15 -0.70 5.50
CA TYR A 78 16.63 0.21 6.54
C TYR A 78 15.53 0.95 7.27
N CYS A 79 14.29 0.68 6.93
CA CYS A 79 13.17 1.15 7.71
C CYS A 79 12.92 0.15 8.84
N ASP A 80 12.25 0.58 9.89
CA ASP A 80 11.86 -0.33 10.97
C ASP A 80 10.90 -1.39 10.45
N ASP A 81 10.64 -2.41 11.28
CA ASP A 81 9.68 -3.45 10.92
C ASP A 81 8.37 -2.81 10.45
N VAL A 82 7.84 -3.33 9.36
CA VAL A 82 6.66 -2.74 8.73
C VAL A 82 5.44 -2.97 9.59
N GLN A 83 4.83 -1.88 10.05
CA GLN A 83 3.61 -1.90 10.85
C GLN A 83 2.42 -1.35 10.09
N ALA A 84 2.65 -0.35 9.24
CA ALA A 84 1.60 0.29 8.47
C ALA A 84 2.17 0.75 7.15
N VAL A 85 1.33 0.73 6.12
CA VAL A 85 1.74 1.14 4.78
C VAL A 85 0.71 2.12 4.23
N ASP A 86 1.17 3.31 3.90
CA ASP A 86 0.34 4.29 3.21
C ASP A 86 0.66 4.21 1.72
N VAL A 87 -0.36 4.03 0.91
CA VAL A 87 -0.19 3.90 -0.53
C VAL A 87 -0.94 5.02 -1.22
N GLU A 88 -0.21 5.89 -1.91
CA GLU A 88 -0.81 6.97 -2.68
C GLU A 88 -0.89 6.55 -4.13
N THR A 89 -2.08 6.63 -4.69
CA THR A 89 -2.32 6.22 -6.06
C THR A 89 -3.06 7.31 -6.81
N ASP A 90 -3.21 7.12 -8.10
CA ASP A 90 -4.01 8.01 -8.94
C ASP A 90 -5.50 7.93 -8.62
N ARG A 91 -5.90 6.99 -7.74
CA ARG A 91 -7.30 6.82 -7.34
C ARG A 91 -7.51 7.12 -5.86
N GLY A 92 -6.53 7.74 -5.23
CA GLY A 92 -6.62 8.10 -3.81
C GLY A 92 -5.58 7.39 -2.98
N THR A 93 -5.63 7.66 -1.68
CA THR A 93 -4.65 7.14 -0.72
C THR A 93 -5.34 6.15 0.20
N VAL A 94 -4.65 5.05 0.49
CA VAL A 94 -5.15 4.05 1.41
C VAL A 94 -4.06 3.70 2.42
N THR A 95 -4.46 3.49 3.67
CA THR A 95 -3.57 3.05 4.73
C THR A 95 -3.89 1.61 5.06
N ILE A 96 -2.88 0.77 5.05
CA ILE A 96 -3.06 -0.67 5.24
C ILE A 96 -2.19 -1.14 6.39
N ASP A 97 -2.78 -1.98 7.24
CA ASP A 97 -2.05 -2.70 8.28
C ASP A 97 -1.85 -4.13 7.77
N PRO A 98 -0.64 -4.47 7.30
CA PRO A 98 -0.41 -5.80 6.72
C PRO A 98 -0.21 -6.91 7.77
N ASN A 99 -0.24 -6.56 9.03
CA ASN A 99 -0.09 -7.51 10.12
C ASN A 99 -1.42 -7.90 10.70
#